data_e51a5d0fc15b3a229bff543342c0505d
#
_entry.id   e51a5d0fc15b3a229bff543342c0505d
#
_cell.length_a   1.000
_cell.length_b   1.000
_cell.length_c   1.000
_cell.angle_alpha   90.00
_cell.angle_beta   90.00
_cell.angle_gamma   90.00
#
_symmetry.space_group_name_H-M   'P 1'
#
loop_
_entity.id
_entity.type
_entity.pdbx_description
1 polymer ?
#
loop_
_entity_poly.entity_id
_entity_poly.type
_entity_poly.pdbx_seq_one_letter_code
_entity_poly.pdbx_strand_id
1 'polypeptide(L)'
;MPMSKLQRKLGMNNFKIGGISIGLNNRPLIIAEMSGNHNQSLDRALEIVNAAASTGAHALKLQTYTADTMTLDVQEGEFFIDDPKSLWKGSSLYDLYKVAYTPWEWHEPIMK
;
A
#
# COMPACT_ATOMS: atom_id res chain seq x y z
N MET A 1 -10.94 -18.72 -25.32
CA MET A 1 -10.13 -19.89 -25.02
C MET A 1 -10.67 -20.58 -23.78
N PRO A 2 -10.96 -21.87 -23.80
CA PRO A 2 -11.46 -22.55 -22.60
C PRO A 2 -10.35 -22.61 -21.53
N MET A 3 -10.73 -22.45 -20.27
CA MET A 3 -9.83 -22.56 -19.13
C MET A 3 -9.17 -23.93 -19.06
N SER A 4 -7.86 -23.97 -18.78
CA SER A 4 -7.13 -25.23 -18.56
C SER A 4 -7.67 -25.96 -17.32
N LYS A 5 -7.41 -27.30 -17.23
CA LYS A 5 -7.76 -28.08 -16.04
C LYS A 5 -7.14 -27.52 -14.75
N LEU A 6 -5.93 -26.95 -14.85
CA LEU A 6 -5.23 -26.31 -13.74
C LEU A 6 -5.94 -25.03 -13.28
N GLN A 7 -6.38 -24.20 -14.23
CA GLN A 7 -7.12 -22.96 -13.96
C GLN A 7 -8.45 -23.23 -13.24
N ARG A 8 -9.16 -24.30 -13.63
CA ARG A 8 -10.39 -24.73 -12.94
C ARG A 8 -10.12 -25.25 -11.53
N LYS A 9 -9.01 -25.98 -11.34
CA LYS A 9 -8.62 -26.55 -10.05
C LYS A 9 -8.21 -25.46 -9.04
N LEU A 10 -7.67 -24.33 -9.52
CA LEU A 10 -7.26 -23.18 -8.70
C LEU A 10 -8.40 -22.22 -8.43
N GLY A 11 -9.62 -22.47 -8.91
CA GLY A 11 -10.77 -21.59 -8.69
C GLY A 11 -10.61 -20.19 -9.30
N MET A 12 -9.80 -20.06 -10.36
CA MET A 12 -9.47 -18.79 -11.00
C MET A 12 -10.65 -18.29 -11.85
N ASN A 13 -11.69 -17.86 -11.19
CA ASN A 13 -12.82 -17.21 -11.83
C ASN A 13 -12.48 -15.74 -12.13
N ASN A 14 -12.95 -15.24 -13.26
CA ASN A 14 -12.93 -13.82 -13.52
C ASN A 14 -13.87 -13.12 -12.54
N PHE A 15 -13.42 -12.00 -11.98
CA PHE A 15 -14.23 -11.15 -11.11
C PHE A 15 -14.00 -9.68 -11.49
N LYS A 16 -14.71 -8.76 -10.85
CA LYS A 16 -14.60 -7.34 -11.13
C LYS A 16 -14.26 -6.56 -9.88
N ILE A 17 -13.40 -5.56 -10.05
CA ILE A 17 -13.13 -4.53 -9.05
C ILE A 17 -13.41 -3.18 -9.70
N GLY A 18 -14.38 -2.40 -9.16
CA GLY A 18 -14.74 -1.10 -9.74
C GLY A 18 -15.12 -1.16 -11.22
N GLY A 19 -15.74 -2.25 -11.67
CA GLY A 19 -16.09 -2.46 -13.08
C GLY A 19 -14.95 -3.01 -13.96
N ILE A 20 -13.71 -3.08 -13.47
CA ILE A 20 -12.56 -3.61 -14.19
C ILE A 20 -12.52 -5.13 -14.02
N SER A 21 -12.47 -5.87 -15.14
CA SER A 21 -12.40 -7.33 -15.12
C SER A 21 -11.00 -7.81 -14.74
N ILE A 22 -10.94 -8.67 -13.74
CA ILE A 22 -9.71 -9.28 -13.23
C ILE A 22 -9.71 -10.76 -13.62
N GLY A 23 -8.60 -11.24 -14.16
CA GLY A 23 -8.43 -12.64 -14.56
C GLY A 23 -7.24 -12.82 -15.48
N LEU A 24 -6.89 -14.07 -15.74
CA LEU A 24 -5.68 -14.42 -16.50
C LEU A 24 -5.65 -13.88 -17.94
N ASN A 25 -6.81 -13.67 -18.53
CA ASN A 25 -6.94 -13.18 -19.91
C ASN A 25 -7.21 -11.67 -19.99
N ASN A 26 -7.17 -10.96 -18.87
CA ASN A 26 -7.39 -9.53 -18.80
C ASN A 26 -6.06 -8.81 -18.53
N ARG A 27 -6.00 -7.52 -18.87
CA ARG A 27 -4.89 -6.67 -18.44
C ARG A 27 -4.86 -6.61 -16.92
N PRO A 28 -3.68 -6.60 -16.30
CA PRO A 28 -3.57 -6.52 -14.85
C PRO A 28 -4.16 -5.19 -14.33
N LEU A 29 -4.80 -5.24 -13.18
CA LEU A 29 -5.14 -4.05 -12.42
C LEU A 29 -3.85 -3.46 -11.83
N ILE A 30 -3.58 -2.21 -12.12
CA ILE A 30 -2.40 -1.51 -11.61
C ILE A 30 -2.80 -0.71 -10.38
N ILE A 31 -2.19 -1.04 -9.26
CA ILE A 31 -2.40 -0.36 -7.98
C ILE A 31 -1.10 0.35 -7.62
N ALA A 32 -1.12 1.67 -7.57
CA ALA A 32 -0.02 2.45 -7.03
C ALA A 32 -0.04 2.40 -5.49
N GLU A 33 1.10 2.45 -4.87
CA GLU A 33 1.23 2.45 -3.41
C GLU A 33 1.82 3.77 -2.92
N MET A 34 1.09 4.48 -2.05
CA MET A 34 1.61 5.69 -1.40
C MET A 34 2.61 5.34 -0.30
N SER A 35 2.38 4.25 0.43
CA SER A 35 3.19 3.85 1.60
C SER A 35 3.31 5.00 2.61
N GLY A 36 4.48 5.23 3.19
CA GLY A 36 4.78 6.37 4.06
C GLY A 36 5.42 7.56 3.34
N ASN A 37 5.37 7.61 2.01
CA ASN A 37 6.09 8.63 1.21
C ASN A 37 5.51 10.04 1.34
N HIS A 38 4.35 10.20 1.97
CA HIS A 38 3.74 11.50 2.28
C HIS A 38 4.49 12.28 3.36
N ASN A 39 5.36 11.64 4.14
CA ASN A 39 6.13 12.25 5.22
C ASN A 39 5.27 13.10 6.17
N GLN A 40 4.11 12.58 6.58
CA GLN A 40 3.12 13.24 7.46
C GLN A 40 2.58 14.58 6.94
N SER A 41 2.65 14.82 5.63
CA SER A 41 2.08 15.99 4.95
C SER A 41 0.89 15.61 4.10
N LEU A 42 -0.29 16.15 4.37
CA LEU A 42 -1.48 15.96 3.55
C LEU A 42 -1.29 16.51 2.14
N ASP A 43 -0.67 17.69 2.01
CA ASP A 43 -0.40 18.29 0.70
C ASP A 43 0.47 17.37 -0.17
N ARG A 44 1.50 16.78 0.43
CA ARG A 44 2.34 15.80 -0.25
C ARG A 44 1.56 14.54 -0.62
N ALA A 45 0.68 14.07 0.26
CA ALA A 45 -0.19 12.93 -0.06
C ALA A 45 -1.08 13.24 -1.27
N LEU A 46 -1.68 14.43 -1.34
CA LEU A 46 -2.50 14.84 -2.48
C LEU A 46 -1.68 14.99 -3.78
N GLU A 47 -0.45 15.47 -3.70
CA GLU A 47 0.47 15.47 -4.85
C GLU A 47 0.74 14.05 -5.37
N ILE A 48 0.95 13.09 -4.46
CA ILE A 48 1.16 11.67 -4.82
C ILE A 48 -0.11 11.10 -5.47
N VAL A 49 -1.30 11.40 -4.95
CA VAL A 49 -2.58 10.97 -5.54
C VAL A 49 -2.70 11.48 -6.98
N ASN A 50 -2.45 12.78 -7.20
CA ASN A 50 -2.51 13.39 -8.53
C ASN A 50 -1.47 12.79 -9.48
N ALA A 51 -0.27 12.56 -9.01
CA ALA A 51 0.79 11.92 -9.80
C ALA A 51 0.39 10.48 -10.18
N ALA A 52 -0.10 9.68 -9.24
CA ALA A 52 -0.59 8.33 -9.51
C ALA A 52 -1.72 8.31 -10.54
N ALA A 53 -2.70 9.21 -10.40
CA ALA A 53 -3.80 9.34 -11.34
C ALA A 53 -3.31 9.66 -12.76
N SER A 54 -2.31 10.53 -12.89
CA SER A 54 -1.75 10.92 -14.19
C SER A 54 -0.99 9.79 -14.90
N THR A 55 -0.55 8.76 -14.18
CA THR A 55 0.14 7.59 -14.78
C THR A 55 -0.82 6.58 -15.42
N GLY A 56 -2.12 6.70 -15.19
CA GLY A 56 -3.11 5.72 -15.61
C GLY A 56 -3.23 4.52 -14.65
N ALA A 57 -2.69 4.60 -13.45
CA ALA A 57 -2.96 3.61 -12.40
C ALA A 57 -4.47 3.56 -12.09
N HIS A 58 -4.98 2.35 -11.81
CA HIS A 58 -6.40 2.13 -11.61
C HIS A 58 -6.85 2.40 -10.17
N ALA A 59 -5.93 2.25 -9.23
CA ALA A 59 -6.17 2.46 -7.80
C ALA A 59 -4.90 2.95 -7.10
N LEU A 60 -5.09 3.54 -5.92
CA LEU A 60 -4.02 3.90 -5.00
C LEU A 60 -4.24 3.21 -3.67
N LYS A 61 -3.24 2.53 -3.14
CA LYS A 61 -3.28 1.88 -1.84
C LYS A 61 -2.75 2.81 -0.76
N LEU A 62 -3.53 2.99 0.31
CA LEU A 62 -3.15 3.70 1.53
C LEU A 62 -2.77 2.71 2.62
N GLN A 63 -1.94 3.15 3.57
CA GLN A 63 -1.54 2.37 4.73
C GLN A 63 -1.99 3.06 6.02
N THR A 64 -3.25 2.86 6.37
CA THR A 64 -3.85 3.42 7.58
C THR A 64 -3.82 2.40 8.69
N TYR A 65 -3.01 2.67 9.72
CA TYR A 65 -2.80 1.81 10.88
C TYR A 65 -2.33 2.64 12.07
N THR A 66 -2.14 2.01 13.22
CA THR A 66 -1.38 2.57 14.34
C THR A 66 -0.13 1.73 14.59
N ALA A 67 0.90 2.29 15.22
CA ALA A 67 2.11 1.52 15.55
C ALA A 67 1.77 0.26 16.39
N ASP A 68 0.83 0.39 17.32
CA ASP A 68 0.37 -0.73 18.17
C ASP A 68 -0.30 -1.87 17.40
N THR A 69 -0.91 -1.59 16.25
CA THR A 69 -1.52 -2.63 15.40
C THR A 69 -0.52 -3.31 14.48
N MET A 70 0.69 -2.77 14.36
CA MET A 70 1.72 -3.25 13.44
C MET A 70 2.83 -4.03 14.11
N THR A 71 3.27 -3.61 15.30
CA THR A 71 4.43 -4.20 15.97
C THR A 71 4.41 -3.94 17.47
N LEU A 72 5.37 -4.56 18.16
CA LEU A 72 5.61 -4.32 19.57
C LEU A 72 6.51 -3.08 19.78
N ASP A 73 6.32 -2.38 20.90
CA ASP A 73 7.19 -1.28 21.31
C ASP A 73 8.48 -1.83 21.95
N VAL A 74 9.38 -2.33 21.10
CA VAL A 74 10.65 -2.94 21.47
C VAL A 74 11.78 -2.26 20.70
N GLN A 75 12.86 -1.90 21.41
CA GLN A 75 13.98 -1.12 20.87
C GLN A 75 15.22 -1.97 20.52
N GLU A 76 15.06 -3.28 20.40
CA GLU A 76 16.18 -4.21 20.18
C GLU A 76 15.82 -5.38 19.25
N GLY A 77 16.82 -6.14 18.84
CA GLY A 77 16.66 -7.34 18.03
C GLY A 77 16.00 -7.06 16.68
N GLU A 78 15.06 -7.90 16.28
CA GLU A 78 14.33 -7.83 15.01
C GLU A 78 13.46 -6.57 14.89
N PHE A 79 13.18 -5.90 16.01
CA PHE A 79 12.35 -4.68 16.06
C PHE A 79 13.17 -3.40 15.90
N PHE A 80 14.47 -3.49 15.72
CA PHE A 80 15.38 -2.37 15.54
C PHE A 80 16.06 -2.41 14.18
N ILE A 81 16.13 -1.27 13.49
CA ILE A 81 16.67 -1.16 12.14
C ILE A 81 18.14 -0.75 12.24
N ASP A 82 19.04 -1.68 12.01
CA ASP A 82 20.50 -1.47 12.02
C ASP A 82 21.15 -1.56 10.63
N ASP A 83 20.38 -1.92 9.59
CA ASP A 83 20.88 -1.99 8.21
C ASP A 83 21.46 -0.64 7.78
N PRO A 84 22.78 -0.57 7.47
CA PRO A 84 23.42 0.68 7.07
C PRO A 84 22.90 1.28 5.78
N LYS A 85 22.17 0.51 4.95
CA LYS A 85 21.55 0.96 3.70
C LYS A 85 20.12 1.46 3.90
N SER A 86 19.54 1.27 5.08
CA SER A 86 18.19 1.73 5.38
C SER A 86 18.16 3.22 5.69
N LEU A 87 17.19 3.92 5.12
CA LEU A 87 16.88 5.31 5.47
C LEU A 87 16.41 5.46 6.93
N TRP A 88 15.98 4.37 7.55
CA TRP A 88 15.43 4.31 8.89
C TRP A 88 16.40 3.72 9.91
N LYS A 89 17.68 3.59 9.55
CA LYS A 89 18.72 3.10 10.44
C LYS A 89 18.73 3.89 11.74
N GLY A 90 18.81 3.17 12.86
CA GLY A 90 18.82 3.76 14.20
C GLY A 90 17.43 4.00 14.80
N SER A 91 16.36 3.56 14.13
CA SER A 91 14.98 3.63 14.62
C SER A 91 14.46 2.23 14.94
N SER A 92 13.55 2.14 15.92
CA SER A 92 12.73 0.93 16.07
C SER A 92 11.65 0.86 15.01
N LEU A 93 11.13 -0.33 14.73
CA LEU A 93 9.95 -0.47 13.87
C LEU A 93 8.76 0.29 14.43
N TYR A 94 8.58 0.28 15.75
CA TYR A 94 7.49 0.99 16.40
C TYR A 94 7.57 2.51 16.16
N ASP A 95 8.74 3.12 16.31
CA ASP A 95 8.93 4.55 16.04
C ASP A 95 8.76 4.89 14.56
N LEU A 96 9.22 4.01 13.65
CA LEU A 96 8.97 4.14 12.23
C LEU A 96 7.46 4.17 11.93
N TYR A 97 6.70 3.23 12.46
CA TYR A 97 5.26 3.15 12.22
C TYR A 97 4.46 4.32 12.81
N LYS A 98 4.98 4.99 13.83
CA LYS A 98 4.36 6.23 14.35
C LYS A 98 4.36 7.39 13.35
N VAL A 99 5.27 7.37 12.37
CA VAL A 99 5.42 8.45 11.39
C VAL A 99 5.13 8.03 9.95
N ALA A 100 4.99 6.72 9.70
CA ALA A 100 4.81 6.19 8.34
C ALA A 100 3.33 5.88 7.99
N TYR A 101 2.42 5.95 8.94
CA TYR A 101 1.00 5.67 8.72
C TYR A 101 0.30 6.81 7.99
N THR A 102 -0.80 6.47 7.30
CA THR A 102 -1.72 7.46 6.74
C THR A 102 -2.80 7.78 7.77
N PRO A 103 -2.90 9.04 8.25
CA PRO A 103 -3.94 9.44 9.21
C PRO A 103 -5.35 9.19 8.70
N TRP A 104 -6.27 8.77 9.58
CA TRP A 104 -7.67 8.46 9.25
C TRP A 104 -8.40 9.65 8.65
N GLU A 105 -8.14 10.85 9.16
CA GLU A 105 -8.74 12.10 8.71
C GLU A 105 -8.36 12.52 7.28
N TRP A 106 -7.32 11.89 6.71
CA TRP A 106 -6.91 12.15 5.34
C TRP A 106 -7.72 11.40 4.29
N HIS A 107 -8.48 10.39 4.70
CA HIS A 107 -9.28 9.60 3.76
C HIS A 107 -10.30 10.45 3.01
N GLU A 108 -11.00 11.36 3.72
CA GLU A 108 -11.99 12.22 3.07
C GLU A 108 -11.38 13.13 1.99
N PRO A 109 -10.34 13.94 2.25
CA PRO A 109 -9.73 14.77 1.21
C PRO A 109 -9.05 13.96 0.09
N ILE A 110 -8.53 12.76 0.38
CA ILE A 110 -7.91 11.91 -0.65
C ILE A 110 -8.95 11.31 -1.59
N MET A 111 -10.17 11.02 -1.12
CA MET A 111 -11.25 10.42 -1.90
C MET A 111 -12.02 11.43 -2.77
N LYS A 112 -11.83 12.72 -2.59
CA LYS A 112 -12.44 13.80 -3.40
C LYS A 112 -11.66 14.06 -4.68
#